data_98dc2f6bc6bafbff32cc905cd1f4de30
#
_entry.id   98dc2f6bc6bafbff32cc905cd1f4de30
#
_cell.length_a   1.000
_cell.length_b   1.000
_cell.length_c   1.000
_cell.angle_alpha   90.00
_cell.angle_beta   90.00
_cell.angle_gamma   90.00
#
_symmetry.space_group_name_H-M   'P 1'
#
loop_
_entity.id
_entity.type
_entity.pdbx_description
1 polymer ?
#
loop_
_entity_poly.entity_id
_entity_poly.type
_entity_poly.pdbx_seq_one_letter_code
_entity_poly.pdbx_strand_id
1 'polypeptide(L)'
;MLPAHSLATVNQFDVIVAGSTAPGIMAAVRAAREGLSVALVAPGPHLGGSLPSLGAVETHYRGNRAPLLQEFIQAVGKHYLGKYGADSEQYRASVAGKMIVFEPHVAEAVLERMVAAEANIEVLRGLVPVAVEKNGRLVQAVVFQDGEGKTRRLGARAFIEAGYEGDFMALAGVKHRVGREARGEFGEPRAGRVFARWLTGVHPRAAAEGRLNLVTAGATTSEPLPGSTGESDDNIQSYSYRLCLTDDPANRRLLDTPPASYDRGKYAPLLLTPEEKEKLPLPFHHRFLIQTLRDMVERDHIFHGHALPNRKRSWNATNFTGAGKSYPAGDATRRRAIAAAHRDHALGLMWFLQNDPEMPADLKTKARDWGLARDEFADNENIPHQLYVREARRLVGRQVFTEHDALLAPGLERAPVHADSVGITEFSLDSLACTTDRLPGGSLCDGQLFQMEVSRPGQVPFGVLLPPELDNLLVVTTVSATHVGWGTVRQTPTLMHLAESAAWAVVLAARDNIAPANLSVERLQRRLVECGMMITFFNDFDMATPEPWVPAVQYFGTKGGFTGYDARPTGRIDDCLRRYQAGA
;
A
#
# COMPACT_ATOMS: atom_id res chain seq x y z
N MET A 1 -11.86 -14.55 -38.30
CA MET A 1 -12.40 -13.22 -38.69
C MET A 1 -13.35 -12.79 -37.59
N LEU A 2 -12.95 -11.79 -36.81
CA LEU A 2 -13.84 -11.13 -35.87
C LEU A 2 -14.79 -10.23 -36.67
N PRO A 3 -16.08 -10.12 -36.32
CA PRO A 3 -17.00 -9.27 -37.03
C PRO A 3 -16.56 -7.80 -36.93
N ALA A 4 -16.68 -7.07 -38.05
CA ALA A 4 -16.44 -5.65 -38.12
C ALA A 4 -17.45 -4.94 -37.18
N HIS A 5 -17.01 -4.62 -35.96
CA HIS A 5 -17.77 -3.79 -35.05
C HIS A 5 -17.74 -2.36 -35.56
N SER A 6 -18.93 -1.76 -35.73
CA SER A 6 -19.19 -0.37 -35.92
C SER A 6 -18.16 0.47 -35.14
N LEU A 7 -17.52 1.43 -35.82
CA LEU A 7 -16.66 2.44 -35.22
C LEU A 7 -17.50 3.29 -34.23
N ALA A 8 -17.63 2.78 -33.00
CA ALA A 8 -18.19 3.56 -31.91
C ALA A 8 -17.32 4.82 -31.76
N THR A 9 -17.94 5.97 -31.61
CA THR A 9 -17.28 7.24 -31.33
C THR A 9 -16.26 7.09 -30.22
N VAL A 10 -15.00 7.41 -30.53
CA VAL A 10 -13.92 7.37 -29.53
C VAL A 10 -14.09 8.59 -28.63
N ASN A 11 -14.47 8.41 -27.38
CA ASN A 11 -14.31 9.48 -26.41
C ASN A 11 -12.80 9.71 -26.23
N GLN A 12 -12.32 10.88 -26.60
CA GLN A 12 -10.91 11.25 -26.46
C GLN A 12 -10.70 12.10 -25.21
N PHE A 13 -9.75 11.67 -24.40
CA PHE A 13 -9.26 12.41 -23.24
C PHE A 13 -7.78 12.78 -23.42
N ASP A 14 -7.29 13.71 -22.63
CA ASP A 14 -5.84 13.93 -22.56
C ASP A 14 -5.19 12.79 -21.79
N VAL A 15 -5.85 12.30 -20.72
CA VAL A 15 -5.35 11.16 -19.93
C VAL A 15 -6.49 10.24 -19.47
N ILE A 16 -6.23 8.93 -19.53
CA ILE A 16 -7.06 7.90 -18.89
C ILE A 16 -6.28 7.34 -17.70
N VAL A 17 -6.89 7.40 -16.51
CA VAL A 17 -6.41 6.74 -15.30
C VAL A 17 -7.25 5.48 -15.09
N ALA A 18 -6.66 4.32 -15.31
CA ALA A 18 -7.31 3.03 -15.16
C ALA A 18 -7.08 2.50 -13.74
N GLY A 19 -8.09 2.66 -12.88
CA GLY A 19 -8.06 2.31 -11.45
C GLY A 19 -8.35 3.51 -10.56
N SER A 20 -9.39 3.38 -9.72
CA SER A 20 -9.85 4.40 -8.77
C SER A 20 -9.27 4.22 -7.36
N THR A 21 -8.06 3.69 -7.26
CA THR A 21 -7.30 3.63 -6.01
C THR A 21 -6.94 5.03 -5.52
N ALA A 22 -6.57 5.20 -4.26
CA ALA A 22 -6.12 6.51 -3.78
C ALA A 22 -4.97 7.09 -4.62
N PRO A 23 -3.93 6.33 -5.04
CA PRO A 23 -2.96 6.78 -6.02
C PRO A 23 -3.58 7.23 -7.35
N GLY A 24 -4.50 6.46 -7.93
CA GLY A 24 -5.18 6.82 -9.17
C GLY A 24 -5.94 8.14 -9.07
N ILE A 25 -6.58 8.39 -7.92
CA ILE A 25 -7.25 9.67 -7.64
C ILE A 25 -6.24 10.82 -7.60
N MET A 26 -5.07 10.65 -6.94
CA MET A 26 -4.04 11.70 -6.94
C MET A 26 -3.57 12.04 -8.35
N ALA A 27 -3.38 11.01 -9.20
CA ALA A 27 -3.02 11.23 -10.59
C ALA A 27 -4.12 11.99 -11.36
N ALA A 28 -5.37 11.58 -11.22
CA ALA A 28 -6.50 12.20 -11.90
C ALA A 28 -6.69 13.67 -11.47
N VAL A 29 -6.71 13.94 -10.17
CA VAL A 29 -6.88 15.29 -9.62
C VAL A 29 -5.73 16.21 -10.03
N ARG A 30 -4.48 15.74 -9.99
CA ARG A 30 -3.35 16.57 -10.44
C ARG A 30 -3.44 16.90 -11.92
N ALA A 31 -3.69 15.92 -12.77
CA ALA A 31 -3.82 16.14 -14.21
C ALA A 31 -4.96 17.12 -14.53
N ALA A 32 -6.10 16.98 -13.87
CA ALA A 32 -7.25 17.84 -14.05
C ALA A 32 -6.98 19.30 -13.62
N ARG A 33 -6.33 19.50 -12.47
CA ARG A 33 -5.94 20.85 -11.98
C ARG A 33 -4.98 21.58 -12.90
N GLU A 34 -4.23 20.84 -13.70
CA GLU A 34 -3.33 21.41 -14.71
C GLU A 34 -4.00 21.57 -16.08
N GLY A 35 -5.32 21.39 -16.15
CA GLY A 35 -6.16 21.70 -17.32
C GLY A 35 -6.37 20.54 -18.29
N LEU A 36 -5.95 19.32 -17.95
CA LEU A 36 -6.18 18.15 -18.80
C LEU A 36 -7.59 17.58 -18.62
N SER A 37 -8.18 17.07 -19.69
CA SER A 37 -9.40 16.25 -19.63
C SER A 37 -9.06 14.84 -19.19
N VAL A 38 -9.74 14.34 -18.14
CA VAL A 38 -9.38 13.08 -17.46
C VAL A 38 -10.56 12.13 -17.46
N ALA A 39 -10.33 10.87 -17.87
CA ALA A 39 -11.22 9.75 -17.53
C ALA A 39 -10.62 8.99 -16.34
N LEU A 40 -11.31 9.00 -15.19
CA LEU A 40 -11.00 8.15 -14.05
C LEU A 40 -11.89 6.90 -14.11
N VAL A 41 -11.30 5.75 -14.45
CA VAL A 41 -12.04 4.50 -14.63
C VAL A 41 -12.00 3.66 -13.36
N ALA A 42 -13.16 3.41 -12.79
CA ALA A 42 -13.34 2.67 -11.54
C ALA A 42 -13.94 1.27 -11.79
N PRO A 43 -13.37 0.18 -11.25
CA PRO A 43 -13.91 -1.16 -11.43
C PRO A 43 -15.22 -1.41 -10.67
N GLY A 44 -15.53 -0.58 -9.68
CA GLY A 44 -16.73 -0.65 -8.85
C GLY A 44 -17.33 0.71 -8.56
N PRO A 45 -18.34 0.77 -7.68
CA PRO A 45 -19.03 2.02 -7.32
C PRO A 45 -18.22 2.93 -6.38
N HIS A 46 -17.22 2.39 -5.67
CA HIS A 46 -16.47 3.08 -4.62
C HIS A 46 -15.12 3.59 -5.10
N LEU A 47 -14.65 4.70 -4.53
CA LEU A 47 -13.35 5.30 -4.80
C LEU A 47 -12.38 5.10 -3.61
N GLY A 48 -11.07 5.14 -3.89
CA GLY A 48 -10.03 5.07 -2.87
C GLY A 48 -9.38 3.69 -2.68
N GLY A 49 -9.97 2.64 -3.27
CA GLY A 49 -9.44 1.28 -3.17
C GLY A 49 -9.36 0.78 -1.74
N SER A 50 -8.17 0.35 -1.29
CA SER A 50 -7.96 -0.17 0.07
C SER A 50 -7.75 0.92 1.13
N LEU A 51 -7.46 2.17 0.77
CA LEU A 51 -7.15 3.23 1.75
C LEU A 51 -8.26 3.42 2.79
N PRO A 52 -9.56 3.47 2.42
CA PRO A 52 -10.63 3.55 3.40
C PRO A 52 -10.57 2.45 4.46
N SER A 53 -10.42 1.19 4.05
CA SER A 53 -10.40 0.05 4.98
C SER A 53 -9.12 -0.05 5.81
N LEU A 54 -7.99 0.51 5.35
CA LEU A 54 -6.78 0.65 6.16
C LEU A 54 -7.04 1.52 7.38
N GLY A 55 -7.85 2.56 7.26
CA GLY A 55 -8.20 3.47 8.34
C GLY A 55 -7.05 4.36 8.80
N ALA A 56 -5.93 4.34 8.08
CA ALA A 56 -4.73 5.09 8.44
C ALA A 56 -3.89 5.48 7.22
N VAL A 57 -3.17 6.59 7.34
CA VAL A 57 -2.02 6.90 6.49
C VAL A 57 -0.80 6.24 7.13
N GLU A 58 -0.38 5.10 6.59
CA GLU A 58 0.77 4.32 7.09
C GLU A 58 2.08 4.97 6.63
N THR A 59 2.54 5.99 7.36
CA THR A 59 3.80 6.71 7.11
C THR A 59 4.56 6.96 8.41
N HIS A 60 5.87 6.86 8.37
CA HIS A 60 6.74 7.27 9.47
C HIS A 60 7.09 8.77 9.41
N TYR A 61 6.87 9.40 8.26
CA TYR A 61 7.14 10.80 8.01
C TYR A 61 5.87 11.65 8.08
N ARG A 62 5.90 12.71 8.87
CA ARG A 62 4.75 13.59 9.12
C ARG A 62 4.81 14.94 8.39
N GLY A 63 5.90 15.23 7.72
CA GLY A 63 6.06 16.43 6.94
C GLY A 63 5.30 16.38 5.60
N ASN A 64 5.32 17.48 4.89
CA ASN A 64 4.77 17.57 3.54
C ASN A 64 5.69 16.85 2.55
N ARG A 65 5.27 15.71 2.03
CA ARG A 65 6.01 14.97 1.00
C ARG A 65 5.40 15.10 -0.40
N ALA A 66 4.07 15.31 -0.48
CA ALA A 66 3.33 15.49 -1.73
C ALA A 66 2.08 16.32 -1.44
N PRO A 67 1.80 17.40 -2.21
CA PRO A 67 0.71 18.33 -1.92
C PRO A 67 -0.67 17.70 -1.82
N LEU A 68 -1.02 16.77 -2.73
CA LEU A 68 -2.34 16.11 -2.72
C LEU A 68 -2.50 15.14 -1.54
N LEU A 69 -1.44 14.44 -1.14
CA LEU A 69 -1.46 13.64 0.08
C LEU A 69 -1.69 14.53 1.31
N GLN A 70 -1.01 15.68 1.37
CA GLN A 70 -1.18 16.63 2.46
C GLN A 70 -2.59 17.23 2.47
N GLU A 71 -3.16 17.52 1.30
CA GLU A 71 -4.55 17.99 1.17
C GLU A 71 -5.55 16.95 1.69
N PHE A 72 -5.36 15.67 1.33
CA PHE A 72 -6.18 14.58 1.86
C PHE A 72 -6.12 14.53 3.40
N ILE A 73 -4.92 14.57 3.98
CA ILE A 73 -4.72 14.56 5.44
C ILE A 73 -5.42 15.76 6.10
N GLN A 74 -5.26 16.95 5.53
CA GLN A 74 -5.91 18.15 6.04
C GLN A 74 -7.43 18.10 5.92
N ALA A 75 -7.96 17.53 4.83
CA ALA A 75 -9.40 17.40 4.63
C ALA A 75 -10.02 16.40 5.61
N VAL A 76 -9.32 15.31 5.94
CA VAL A 76 -9.70 14.39 7.02
C VAL A 76 -9.72 15.12 8.36
N GLY A 77 -8.67 15.86 8.70
CA GLY A 77 -8.61 16.66 9.93
C GLY A 77 -9.76 17.69 10.01
N LYS A 78 -10.03 18.40 8.91
CA LYS A 78 -11.16 19.36 8.83
C LYS A 78 -12.52 18.70 9.07
N HIS A 79 -12.72 17.47 8.62
CA HIS A 79 -13.96 16.72 8.89
C HIS A 79 -14.18 16.56 10.40
N TYR A 80 -13.17 16.04 11.12
CA TYR A 80 -13.29 15.81 12.56
C TYR A 80 -13.34 17.11 13.36
N LEU A 81 -12.57 18.12 12.96
CA LEU A 81 -12.62 19.45 13.55
C LEU A 81 -14.04 20.06 13.47
N GLY A 82 -14.64 20.00 12.28
CA GLY A 82 -15.98 20.56 12.07
C GLY A 82 -17.09 19.80 12.79
N LYS A 83 -16.95 18.48 12.96
CA LYS A 83 -17.96 17.63 13.57
C LYS A 83 -17.86 17.55 15.09
N TYR A 84 -16.64 17.56 15.63
CA TYR A 84 -16.40 17.26 17.06
C TYR A 84 -15.65 18.38 17.80
N GLY A 85 -15.08 19.37 17.10
CA GLY A 85 -14.30 20.45 17.70
C GLY A 85 -12.83 20.11 17.94
N ALA A 86 -12.02 21.14 18.21
CA ALA A 86 -10.57 21.06 18.31
C ALA A 86 -10.06 20.21 19.51
N ASP A 87 -10.81 20.19 20.60
CA ASP A 87 -10.45 19.47 21.82
C ASP A 87 -10.90 18.00 21.82
N SER A 88 -11.56 17.55 20.75
CA SER A 88 -12.04 16.17 20.66
C SER A 88 -10.92 15.15 20.46
N GLU A 89 -11.14 13.95 20.98
CA GLU A 89 -10.24 12.81 20.74
C GLU A 89 -10.18 12.46 19.25
N GLN A 90 -11.32 12.52 18.56
CA GLN A 90 -11.44 12.24 17.13
C GLN A 90 -10.56 13.16 16.28
N TYR A 91 -10.59 14.47 16.55
CA TYR A 91 -9.74 15.42 15.85
C TYR A 91 -8.26 15.18 16.17
N ARG A 92 -7.90 15.02 17.44
CA ARG A 92 -6.51 14.74 17.83
C ARG A 92 -5.96 13.47 17.19
N ALA A 93 -6.75 12.40 17.14
CA ALA A 93 -6.36 11.15 16.48
C ALA A 93 -6.09 11.33 14.99
N SER A 94 -6.85 12.20 14.31
CA SER A 94 -6.71 12.46 12.87
C SER A 94 -5.58 13.40 12.47
N VAL A 95 -4.96 14.15 13.42
CA VAL A 95 -3.93 15.15 13.09
C VAL A 95 -2.64 15.03 13.90
N ALA A 96 -2.69 14.47 15.10
CA ALA A 96 -1.57 14.49 16.06
C ALA A 96 -1.19 13.12 16.62
N GLY A 97 -1.89 12.04 16.28
CA GLY A 97 -1.56 10.67 16.71
C GLY A 97 -0.23 10.17 16.12
N LYS A 98 0.26 9.00 16.56
CA LYS A 98 1.43 8.33 15.96
C LYS A 98 1.24 8.03 14.47
N MET A 99 0.01 7.74 14.06
CA MET A 99 -0.45 7.68 12.68
C MET A 99 -1.65 8.61 12.51
N ILE A 100 -1.83 9.15 11.33
CA ILE A 100 -3.07 9.81 10.92
C ILE A 100 -4.11 8.71 10.72
N VAL A 101 -5.14 8.67 11.55
CA VAL A 101 -6.19 7.67 11.51
C VAL A 101 -7.55 8.29 11.21
N PHE A 102 -8.43 7.52 10.60
CA PHE A 102 -9.75 7.98 10.17
C PHE A 102 -10.72 6.80 10.03
N GLU A 103 -11.99 7.10 10.06
CA GLU A 103 -13.04 6.13 9.74
C GLU A 103 -13.10 5.89 8.22
N PRO A 104 -13.42 4.66 7.77
CA PRO A 104 -13.48 4.32 6.34
C PRO A 104 -14.35 5.26 5.50
N HIS A 105 -15.58 5.54 5.93
CA HIS A 105 -16.50 6.42 5.21
C HIS A 105 -15.98 7.87 5.11
N VAL A 106 -15.21 8.33 6.09
CA VAL A 106 -14.60 9.68 6.06
C VAL A 106 -13.54 9.77 4.99
N ALA A 107 -12.67 8.76 4.89
CA ALA A 107 -11.63 8.73 3.86
C ALA A 107 -12.24 8.68 2.45
N GLU A 108 -13.22 7.81 2.23
CA GLU A 108 -13.91 7.72 0.94
C GLU A 108 -14.59 9.05 0.57
N ALA A 109 -15.34 9.64 1.51
CA ALA A 109 -16.00 10.92 1.28
C ALA A 109 -15.03 12.08 1.00
N VAL A 110 -13.82 12.06 1.58
CA VAL A 110 -12.78 13.05 1.24
C VAL A 110 -12.29 12.85 -0.18
N LEU A 111 -11.99 11.62 -0.59
CA LEU A 111 -11.51 11.31 -1.94
C LEU A 111 -12.59 11.62 -3.00
N GLU A 112 -13.85 11.28 -2.74
CA GLU A 112 -14.98 11.64 -3.62
C GLU A 112 -15.08 13.17 -3.80
N ARG A 113 -14.94 13.94 -2.72
CA ARG A 113 -14.97 15.41 -2.81
C ARG A 113 -13.78 15.97 -3.57
N MET A 114 -12.58 15.40 -3.43
CA MET A 114 -11.40 15.83 -4.19
C MET A 114 -11.62 15.64 -5.70
N VAL A 115 -12.24 14.52 -6.10
CA VAL A 115 -12.57 14.25 -7.50
C VAL A 115 -13.72 15.15 -7.99
N ALA A 116 -14.78 15.29 -7.21
CA ALA A 116 -15.95 16.09 -7.57
C ALA A 116 -15.66 17.61 -7.68
N ALA A 117 -14.57 18.07 -7.06
CA ALA A 117 -14.13 19.46 -7.18
C ALA A 117 -13.55 19.80 -8.57
N GLU A 118 -13.21 18.79 -9.37
CA GLU A 118 -12.55 18.96 -10.67
C GLU A 118 -13.53 18.67 -11.81
N ALA A 119 -14.07 19.73 -12.45
CA ALA A 119 -15.13 19.60 -13.46
C ALA A 119 -14.68 18.87 -14.76
N ASN A 120 -13.38 18.74 -14.97
CA ASN A 120 -12.76 18.06 -16.12
C ASN A 120 -12.36 16.61 -15.85
N ILE A 121 -12.81 16.03 -14.73
CA ILE A 121 -12.73 14.58 -14.48
C ILE A 121 -14.09 13.92 -14.78
N GLU A 122 -14.12 13.01 -15.75
CA GLU A 122 -15.23 12.09 -15.95
C GLU A 122 -14.96 10.79 -15.17
N VAL A 123 -15.78 10.47 -14.16
CA VAL A 123 -15.67 9.22 -13.40
C VAL A 123 -16.52 8.15 -14.06
N LEU A 124 -15.88 7.09 -14.53
CA LEU A 124 -16.49 5.96 -15.23
C LEU A 124 -16.50 4.73 -14.35
N ARG A 125 -17.63 4.45 -13.69
CA ARG A 125 -17.76 3.38 -12.70
C ARG A 125 -18.21 2.06 -13.31
N GLY A 126 -17.84 0.94 -12.67
CA GLY A 126 -18.23 -0.41 -13.06
C GLY A 126 -17.53 -0.93 -14.31
N LEU A 127 -16.38 -0.36 -14.67
CA LEU A 127 -15.65 -0.68 -15.90
C LEU A 127 -14.28 -1.30 -15.58
N VAL A 128 -13.97 -2.42 -16.25
CA VAL A 128 -12.66 -3.08 -16.19
C VAL A 128 -12.03 -3.15 -17.57
N PRO A 129 -10.70 -3.02 -17.71
CA PRO A 129 -10.04 -3.12 -19.00
C PRO A 129 -10.10 -4.57 -19.50
N VAL A 130 -10.40 -4.78 -20.80
CA VAL A 130 -10.47 -6.10 -21.44
C VAL A 130 -9.61 -6.21 -22.69
N ALA A 131 -9.25 -5.09 -23.34
CA ALA A 131 -8.34 -5.09 -24.47
C ALA A 131 -7.62 -3.75 -24.60
N VAL A 132 -6.44 -3.76 -25.22
CA VAL A 132 -5.62 -2.56 -25.48
C VAL A 132 -5.23 -2.53 -26.95
N GLU A 133 -5.47 -1.39 -27.59
CA GLU A 133 -5.07 -1.13 -28.96
C GLU A 133 -3.79 -0.29 -28.98
N LYS A 134 -2.83 -0.71 -29.77
CA LYS A 134 -1.51 -0.07 -29.86
C LYS A 134 -1.13 0.22 -31.31
N ASN A 135 -0.33 1.26 -31.47
CA ASN A 135 0.42 1.52 -32.69
C ASN A 135 1.89 1.75 -32.33
N GLY A 136 2.73 0.77 -32.64
CA GLY A 136 4.13 0.77 -32.22
C GLY A 136 4.27 0.85 -30.69
N ARG A 137 4.92 1.88 -30.22
CA ARG A 137 5.17 2.14 -28.79
C ARG A 137 4.08 2.98 -28.11
N LEU A 138 2.97 3.25 -28.78
CA LEU A 138 1.90 4.09 -28.25
C LEU A 138 0.61 3.29 -28.08
N VAL A 139 0.02 3.34 -26.90
CA VAL A 139 -1.37 2.95 -26.66
C VAL A 139 -2.27 3.97 -27.39
N GLN A 140 -3.22 3.49 -28.18
CA GLN A 140 -4.18 4.30 -28.91
C GLN A 140 -5.53 4.35 -28.17
N ALA A 141 -5.97 3.21 -27.66
CA ALA A 141 -7.21 3.10 -26.94
C ALA A 141 -7.18 1.87 -25.99
N VAL A 142 -8.06 1.93 -25.01
CA VAL A 142 -8.39 0.81 -24.12
C VAL A 142 -9.86 0.49 -24.28
N VAL A 143 -10.20 -0.79 -24.42
CA VAL A 143 -11.56 -1.28 -24.37
C VAL A 143 -11.86 -1.70 -22.94
N PHE A 144 -12.84 -1.06 -22.36
CA PHE A 144 -13.37 -1.40 -21.04
C PHE A 144 -14.69 -2.15 -21.18
N GLN A 145 -15.02 -2.98 -20.19
CA GLN A 145 -16.26 -3.76 -20.15
C GLN A 145 -16.94 -3.59 -18.79
N ASP A 146 -18.26 -3.47 -18.80
CA ASP A 146 -19.07 -3.47 -17.57
C ASP A 146 -19.50 -4.88 -17.15
N GLY A 147 -20.22 -4.97 -16.02
CA GLY A 147 -20.72 -6.24 -15.47
C GLY A 147 -21.74 -6.98 -16.36
N GLU A 148 -22.35 -6.29 -17.33
CA GLU A 148 -23.30 -6.86 -18.29
C GLU A 148 -22.62 -7.30 -19.59
N GLY A 149 -21.31 -7.10 -19.71
CA GLY A 149 -20.54 -7.46 -20.90
C GLY A 149 -20.53 -6.36 -21.98
N LYS A 150 -21.13 -5.20 -21.75
CA LYS A 150 -21.12 -4.08 -22.70
C LYS A 150 -19.74 -3.42 -22.70
N THR A 151 -19.22 -3.16 -23.89
CA THR A 151 -17.90 -2.57 -24.05
C THR A 151 -17.95 -1.07 -24.35
N ARG A 152 -16.95 -0.35 -23.83
CA ARG A 152 -16.70 1.06 -24.11
C ARG A 152 -15.24 1.25 -24.53
N ARG A 153 -15.01 1.81 -25.71
CA ARG A 153 -13.68 2.09 -26.25
C ARG A 153 -13.30 3.54 -25.93
N LEU A 154 -12.21 3.73 -25.21
CA LEU A 154 -11.71 5.04 -24.78
C LEU A 154 -10.30 5.26 -25.30
N GLY A 155 -10.04 6.43 -25.90
CA GLY A 155 -8.73 6.85 -26.36
C GLY A 155 -8.17 8.02 -25.54
N ALA A 156 -6.86 8.11 -25.44
CA ALA A 156 -6.19 9.24 -24.80
C ALA A 156 -4.77 9.47 -25.36
N ARG A 157 -4.19 10.63 -25.04
CA ARG A 157 -2.79 10.94 -25.35
C ARG A 157 -1.84 10.22 -24.42
N ALA A 158 -2.20 10.07 -23.13
CA ALA A 158 -1.44 9.35 -22.12
C ALA A 158 -2.36 8.46 -21.26
N PHE A 159 -1.77 7.43 -20.66
CA PHE A 159 -2.47 6.44 -19.85
C PHE A 159 -1.71 6.22 -18.54
N ILE A 160 -2.45 6.02 -17.45
CA ILE A 160 -1.91 5.69 -16.14
C ILE A 160 -2.58 4.41 -15.63
N GLU A 161 -1.79 3.35 -15.40
CA GLU A 161 -2.22 2.13 -14.70
C GLU A 161 -2.23 2.41 -13.20
N ALA A 162 -3.40 2.35 -12.57
CA ALA A 162 -3.60 2.62 -11.16
C ALA A 162 -4.46 1.54 -10.45
N GLY A 163 -4.61 0.36 -11.06
CA GLY A 163 -5.21 -0.84 -10.43
C GLY A 163 -4.20 -1.63 -9.61
N TYR A 164 -4.66 -2.39 -8.62
CA TYR A 164 -3.76 -3.21 -7.80
C TYR A 164 -3.25 -4.47 -8.51
N GLU A 165 -3.91 -4.89 -9.57
CA GLU A 165 -3.65 -6.13 -10.30
C GLU A 165 -2.69 -5.94 -11.49
N GLY A 166 -2.56 -4.72 -12.02
CA GLY A 166 -1.79 -4.42 -13.22
C GLY A 166 -2.42 -5.02 -14.48
N ASP A 167 -3.74 -5.05 -14.56
CA ASP A 167 -4.45 -5.70 -15.67
C ASP A 167 -4.30 -4.93 -16.98
N PHE A 168 -4.40 -3.61 -16.95
CA PHE A 168 -4.18 -2.80 -18.13
C PHE A 168 -2.75 -2.98 -18.67
N MET A 169 -1.75 -2.93 -17.79
CA MET A 169 -0.35 -3.18 -18.14
C MET A 169 -0.18 -4.55 -18.82
N ALA A 170 -0.77 -5.61 -18.26
CA ALA A 170 -0.69 -6.96 -18.80
C ALA A 170 -1.39 -7.08 -20.17
N LEU A 171 -2.60 -6.50 -20.33
CA LEU A 171 -3.34 -6.44 -21.59
C LEU A 171 -2.59 -5.66 -22.68
N ALA A 172 -1.82 -4.64 -22.28
CA ALA A 172 -0.95 -3.91 -23.17
C ALA A 172 0.30 -4.70 -23.62
N GLY A 173 0.49 -5.91 -23.10
CA GLY A 173 1.65 -6.77 -23.42
C GLY A 173 2.96 -6.28 -22.80
N VAL A 174 2.88 -5.51 -21.72
CA VAL A 174 4.05 -5.05 -20.97
C VAL A 174 4.57 -6.16 -20.08
N LYS A 175 5.89 -6.32 -20.03
CA LYS A 175 6.54 -7.31 -19.17
C LYS A 175 6.32 -7.00 -17.70
N HIS A 176 6.01 -8.01 -16.92
CA HIS A 176 5.80 -7.90 -15.49
C HIS A 176 6.28 -9.15 -14.77
N ARG A 177 6.47 -9.04 -13.46
CA ARG A 177 6.83 -10.13 -12.55
C ARG A 177 5.65 -10.48 -11.66
N VAL A 178 5.60 -11.73 -11.23
CA VAL A 178 4.72 -12.23 -10.17
C VAL A 178 5.56 -13.14 -9.29
N GLY A 179 5.37 -13.07 -7.97
CA GLY A 179 6.14 -13.88 -7.04
C GLY A 179 7.50 -13.26 -6.69
N ARG A 180 8.45 -14.11 -6.28
CA ARG A 180 9.73 -13.70 -5.70
C ARG A 180 10.88 -13.97 -6.66
N GLU A 181 11.78 -12.99 -6.81
CA GLU A 181 13.04 -13.13 -7.53
C GLU A 181 14.03 -13.99 -6.75
N ALA A 182 14.92 -14.70 -7.44
CA ALA A 182 16.02 -15.40 -6.77
C ALA A 182 17.01 -14.40 -6.16
N ARG A 183 17.63 -14.77 -5.04
CA ARG A 183 18.64 -13.98 -4.34
C ARG A 183 19.75 -13.47 -5.28
N GLY A 184 20.19 -14.31 -6.20
CA GLY A 184 21.28 -13.97 -7.14
C GLY A 184 20.88 -13.01 -8.25
N GLU A 185 19.58 -12.77 -8.52
CA GLU A 185 19.14 -11.93 -9.64
C GLU A 185 19.46 -10.44 -9.42
N PHE A 186 19.26 -9.95 -8.21
CA PHE A 186 19.56 -8.56 -7.82
C PHE A 186 20.56 -8.47 -6.65
N GLY A 187 21.13 -9.59 -6.22
CA GLY A 187 22.05 -9.61 -5.07
C GLY A 187 21.39 -9.30 -3.73
N GLU A 188 20.09 -9.50 -3.60
CA GLU A 188 19.32 -9.17 -2.40
C GLU A 188 19.39 -10.31 -1.37
N PRO A 189 20.00 -10.10 -0.19
CA PRO A 189 20.14 -11.16 0.83
C PRO A 189 18.82 -11.75 1.31
N ARG A 190 17.73 -10.98 1.21
CA ARG A 190 16.39 -11.34 1.70
C ARG A 190 15.43 -11.82 0.61
N ALA A 191 15.93 -11.95 -0.63
CA ALA A 191 15.08 -12.38 -1.76
C ALA A 191 14.86 -13.89 -1.80
N GLY A 192 13.83 -14.26 -2.55
CA GLY A 192 13.43 -15.64 -2.80
C GLY A 192 12.80 -16.33 -1.60
N ARG A 193 12.91 -17.64 -1.55
CA ARG A 193 12.43 -18.43 -0.42
C ARG A 193 13.29 -18.15 0.81
N VAL A 194 12.68 -17.52 1.83
CA VAL A 194 13.40 -17.03 3.01
C VAL A 194 12.61 -17.32 4.27
N PHE A 195 13.30 -17.92 5.25
CA PHE A 195 12.84 -18.11 6.61
C PHE A 195 13.61 -17.15 7.51
N ALA A 196 12.91 -16.48 8.41
CA ALA A 196 13.52 -15.50 9.29
C ALA A 196 13.12 -15.74 10.74
N ARG A 197 13.78 -15.07 11.65
CA ARG A 197 13.37 -14.96 13.06
C ARG A 197 13.43 -13.51 13.51
N TRP A 198 12.65 -13.16 14.51
CA TRP A 198 12.78 -11.87 15.17
C TRP A 198 14.11 -11.78 15.92
N LEU A 199 14.80 -10.68 15.74
CA LEU A 199 15.95 -10.36 16.58
C LEU A 199 15.45 -10.00 17.98
N THR A 200 16.21 -10.44 19.00
CA THR A 200 16.00 -10.06 20.40
C THR A 200 16.92 -8.89 20.74
N GLY A 201 16.35 -7.84 21.32
CA GLY A 201 17.10 -6.62 21.63
C GLY A 201 17.22 -5.66 20.45
N VAL A 202 17.99 -4.59 20.62
CA VAL A 202 18.23 -3.58 19.58
C VAL A 202 19.21 -4.14 18.57
N HIS A 203 18.88 -3.98 17.27
CA HIS A 203 19.79 -4.38 16.20
C HIS A 203 21.11 -3.59 16.30
N PRO A 204 22.29 -4.25 16.22
CA PRO A 204 23.58 -3.56 16.37
C PRO A 204 23.76 -2.35 15.44
N ARG A 205 23.27 -2.44 14.20
CA ARG A 205 23.28 -1.31 13.27
C ARG A 205 22.36 -0.17 13.70
N ALA A 206 21.16 -0.48 14.20
CA ALA A 206 20.23 0.55 14.68
C ALA A 206 20.85 1.39 15.81
N ALA A 207 21.56 0.76 16.74
CA ALA A 207 22.26 1.46 17.80
C ALA A 207 23.36 2.38 17.27
N ALA A 208 24.13 1.94 16.24
CA ALA A 208 25.16 2.75 15.60
C ALA A 208 24.59 3.88 14.73
N GLU A 209 23.41 3.68 14.17
CA GLU A 209 22.75 4.56 13.21
C GLU A 209 21.60 5.38 13.82
N GLY A 210 21.36 5.28 15.13
CA GLY A 210 20.30 6.01 15.86
C GLY A 210 20.36 7.52 15.71
N ARG A 211 21.53 8.07 15.32
CA ARG A 211 21.70 9.48 14.99
C ARG A 211 20.95 9.94 13.73
N LEU A 212 20.41 9.02 12.91
CA LEU A 212 19.60 9.37 11.75
C LEU A 212 18.16 9.75 12.10
N ASN A 213 17.78 9.70 13.37
CA ASN A 213 16.43 10.01 13.85
C ASN A 213 15.30 9.31 13.06
N LEU A 214 15.61 8.13 12.53
CA LEU A 214 14.60 7.32 11.87
C LEU A 214 13.86 6.48 12.90
N VAL A 215 12.58 6.35 12.70
CA VAL A 215 11.70 5.58 13.58
C VAL A 215 12.25 4.19 13.80
N THR A 216 12.62 3.87 15.02
CA THR A 216 12.87 2.51 15.45
C THR A 216 11.76 2.10 16.43
N ALA A 217 11.09 0.99 16.16
CA ALA A 217 10.04 0.46 17.02
C ALA A 217 10.58 -0.68 17.92
N GLY A 218 11.74 -0.48 18.53
CA GLY A 218 12.38 -1.52 19.34
C GLY A 218 12.84 -2.71 18.48
N ALA A 219 12.89 -3.90 19.05
CA ALA A 219 13.37 -5.13 18.38
C ALA A 219 12.36 -5.68 17.35
N THR A 220 12.09 -4.94 16.29
CA THR A 220 11.13 -5.29 15.23
C THR A 220 11.80 -5.65 13.91
N THR A 221 13.09 -5.92 13.91
CA THR A 221 13.82 -6.42 12.74
C THR A 221 13.90 -7.94 12.78
N SER A 222 13.63 -8.56 11.64
CA SER A 222 13.85 -9.99 11.42
C SER A 222 15.13 -10.24 10.62
N GLU A 223 15.81 -11.34 10.90
CA GLU A 223 16.98 -11.76 10.13
C GLU A 223 16.75 -13.11 9.47
N PRO A 224 17.25 -13.30 8.22
CA PRO A 224 17.19 -14.57 7.53
C PRO A 224 17.98 -15.68 8.25
N LEU A 225 17.40 -16.87 8.28
CA LEU A 225 18.03 -18.08 8.84
C LEU A 225 18.83 -18.84 7.76
N PRO A 226 19.85 -19.63 8.16
CA PRO A 226 20.67 -20.41 7.22
C PRO A 226 19.90 -21.39 6.34
N GLY A 227 18.73 -21.85 6.77
CA GLY A 227 17.84 -22.72 5.96
C GLY A 227 17.12 -22.01 4.80
N SER A 228 17.35 -20.71 4.60
CA SER A 228 16.76 -19.94 3.50
C SER A 228 17.48 -20.24 2.19
N THR A 229 16.80 -20.85 1.22
CA THR A 229 17.42 -21.23 -0.08
C THR A 229 17.65 -20.01 -0.97
N GLY A 230 16.78 -18.99 -0.90
CA GLY A 230 16.83 -17.82 -1.76
C GLY A 230 16.44 -18.09 -3.22
N GLU A 231 15.77 -19.21 -3.48
CA GLU A 231 15.25 -19.55 -4.80
C GLU A 231 14.01 -18.75 -5.15
N SER A 232 13.85 -18.43 -6.43
CA SER A 232 12.65 -17.77 -6.96
C SER A 232 11.44 -18.69 -6.91
N ASP A 233 10.26 -18.12 -6.77
CA ASP A 233 8.98 -18.79 -6.93
C ASP A 233 7.87 -17.80 -7.31
N ASP A 234 6.65 -18.31 -7.52
CA ASP A 234 5.45 -17.54 -7.84
C ASP A 234 4.57 -17.20 -6.61
N ASN A 235 5.08 -17.38 -5.38
CA ASN A 235 4.36 -17.05 -4.18
C ASN A 235 4.42 -15.53 -3.92
N ILE A 236 3.31 -14.99 -3.42
CA ILE A 236 3.11 -13.57 -3.15
C ILE A 236 2.75 -13.35 -1.68
N GLN A 237 2.85 -12.12 -1.23
CA GLN A 237 2.44 -11.75 0.13
C GLN A 237 0.98 -12.08 0.37
N SER A 238 0.66 -12.56 1.58
CA SER A 238 -0.71 -12.87 1.97
C SER A 238 -1.64 -11.65 1.93
N TYR A 239 -2.88 -11.88 1.50
CA TYR A 239 -3.95 -10.89 1.48
C TYR A 239 -4.82 -10.97 2.73
N SER A 240 -5.64 -9.93 2.95
CA SER A 240 -6.60 -9.87 4.04
C SER A 240 -7.78 -8.94 3.73
N TYR A 241 -8.89 -9.11 4.41
CA TYR A 241 -9.86 -8.03 4.59
C TYR A 241 -9.53 -7.28 5.86
N ARG A 242 -9.42 -5.96 5.77
CA ARG A 242 -9.26 -5.05 6.92
C ARG A 242 -10.65 -4.70 7.45
N LEU A 243 -11.24 -5.60 8.26
CA LEU A 243 -12.58 -5.37 8.80
C LEU A 243 -12.58 -4.17 9.76
N CYS A 244 -13.57 -3.30 9.62
CA CYS A 244 -13.79 -2.22 10.56
C CYS A 244 -14.66 -2.72 11.71
N LEU A 245 -14.06 -2.84 12.88
CA LEU A 245 -14.75 -3.30 14.09
C LEU A 245 -15.04 -2.13 15.02
N THR A 246 -16.06 -2.29 15.90
CA THR A 246 -16.37 -1.35 16.96
C THR A 246 -16.73 -2.08 18.25
N ASP A 247 -16.43 -1.46 19.40
CA ASP A 247 -16.86 -1.88 20.72
C ASP A 247 -18.05 -1.05 21.23
N ASP A 248 -18.60 -0.14 20.40
CA ASP A 248 -19.82 0.58 20.73
C ASP A 248 -21.04 -0.35 20.58
N PRO A 249 -21.76 -0.69 21.68
CA PRO A 249 -22.90 -1.59 21.61
C PRO A 249 -24.03 -1.13 20.67
N ALA A 250 -24.18 0.19 20.47
CA ALA A 250 -25.21 0.75 19.59
C ALA A 250 -24.86 0.57 18.10
N ASN A 251 -23.57 0.58 17.79
CA ASN A 251 -23.05 0.47 16.42
C ASN A 251 -22.55 -0.95 16.08
N ARG A 252 -22.36 -1.79 17.08
CA ARG A 252 -21.79 -3.14 16.93
C ARG A 252 -22.77 -4.13 16.29
N ARG A 253 -22.31 -4.87 15.27
CA ARG A 253 -22.99 -6.03 14.69
C ARG A 253 -22.16 -7.29 14.97
N LEU A 254 -22.68 -8.18 15.78
CA LEU A 254 -22.16 -9.54 15.94
C LEU A 254 -22.64 -10.40 14.77
N LEU A 255 -21.94 -11.49 14.50
CA LEU A 255 -22.41 -12.49 13.54
C LEU A 255 -23.44 -13.40 14.22
N ASP A 256 -24.56 -13.64 13.54
CA ASP A 256 -25.60 -14.56 14.03
C ASP A 256 -25.27 -16.02 13.74
N THR A 257 -24.55 -16.26 12.64
CA THR A 257 -24.14 -17.58 12.16
C THR A 257 -22.70 -17.54 11.65
N PRO A 258 -21.98 -18.65 11.64
CA PRO A 258 -20.67 -18.74 10.97
C PRO A 258 -20.86 -18.57 9.45
N PRO A 259 -19.80 -18.12 8.74
CA PRO A 259 -19.83 -18.11 7.27
C PRO A 259 -20.00 -19.54 6.72
N ALA A 260 -20.60 -19.65 5.52
CA ALA A 260 -20.95 -20.95 4.93
C ALA A 260 -19.77 -21.93 4.78
N SER A 261 -18.57 -21.40 4.55
CA SER A 261 -17.33 -22.20 4.43
C SER A 261 -16.58 -22.36 5.76
N TYR A 262 -17.21 -22.08 6.90
CA TYR A 262 -16.59 -22.18 8.22
C TYR A 262 -16.14 -23.61 8.52
N ASP A 263 -14.88 -23.74 8.88
CA ASP A 263 -14.28 -24.99 9.33
C ASP A 263 -13.50 -24.72 10.62
N ARG A 264 -14.03 -25.24 11.74
CA ARG A 264 -13.43 -25.06 13.07
C ARG A 264 -11.97 -25.52 13.10
N GLY A 265 -11.65 -26.60 12.37
CA GLY A 265 -10.31 -27.18 12.33
C GLY A 265 -9.23 -26.20 11.87
N LYS A 266 -9.59 -25.19 11.08
CA LYS A 266 -8.67 -24.12 10.64
C LYS A 266 -8.27 -23.18 11.79
N TYR A 267 -9.08 -23.05 12.84
CA TYR A 267 -8.89 -22.08 13.93
C TYR A 267 -8.58 -22.74 15.28
N ALA A 268 -9.00 -24.00 15.48
CA ALA A 268 -8.79 -24.74 16.72
C ALA A 268 -7.33 -24.73 17.22
N PRO A 269 -6.31 -24.75 16.34
CA PRO A 269 -4.93 -24.62 16.75
C PRO A 269 -4.57 -23.32 17.49
N LEU A 270 -5.44 -22.28 17.43
CA LEU A 270 -5.24 -21.08 18.27
C LEU A 270 -5.32 -21.36 19.76
N LEU A 271 -6.04 -22.42 20.15
CA LEU A 271 -6.23 -22.83 21.54
C LEU A 271 -4.99 -23.58 22.12
N LEU A 272 -4.08 -24.04 21.26
CA LEU A 272 -2.92 -24.81 21.67
C LEU A 272 -1.86 -23.94 22.36
N THR A 273 -1.11 -24.54 23.29
CA THR A 273 0.07 -23.92 23.87
C THR A 273 1.21 -23.75 22.85
N PRO A 274 2.22 -22.91 23.10
CA PRO A 274 3.36 -22.78 22.20
C PRO A 274 4.07 -24.13 21.97
N GLU A 275 4.23 -24.94 23.00
CA GLU A 275 4.89 -26.25 22.94
C GLU A 275 4.09 -27.27 22.12
N GLU A 276 2.77 -27.21 22.18
CA GLU A 276 1.89 -28.03 21.35
C GLU A 276 1.93 -27.58 19.89
N LYS A 277 1.96 -26.26 19.65
CA LYS A 277 2.08 -25.70 18.30
C LYS A 277 3.36 -26.08 17.59
N GLU A 278 4.48 -26.16 18.31
CA GLU A 278 5.75 -26.61 17.74
C GLU A 278 5.73 -28.07 17.27
N LYS A 279 4.86 -28.91 17.86
CA LYS A 279 4.71 -30.32 17.51
C LYS A 279 3.77 -30.56 16.32
N LEU A 280 3.05 -29.54 15.86
CA LEU A 280 2.13 -29.69 14.74
C LEU A 280 2.88 -29.88 13.43
N PRO A 281 2.40 -30.80 12.56
CA PRO A 281 2.97 -30.95 11.22
C PRO A 281 2.77 -29.64 10.43
N LEU A 282 3.81 -29.19 9.77
CA LEU A 282 3.74 -28.07 8.83
C LEU A 282 2.97 -28.50 7.56
N PRO A 283 2.17 -27.61 6.92
CA PRO A 283 2.12 -26.15 7.03
C PRO A 283 1.01 -25.62 7.95
N PHE A 284 1.22 -24.42 8.51
CA PHE A 284 0.33 -23.80 9.47
C PHE A 284 -0.20 -22.43 8.99
N HIS A 285 -1.50 -22.21 8.97
CA HIS A 285 -2.14 -21.09 8.25
C HIS A 285 -2.17 -19.73 8.95
N HIS A 286 -1.60 -19.55 10.15
CA HIS A 286 -1.79 -18.32 10.91
C HIS A 286 -0.52 -17.69 11.50
N ARG A 287 -0.28 -16.41 11.17
CA ARG A 287 0.73 -15.54 11.79
C ARG A 287 0.60 -15.49 13.31
N PHE A 288 -0.62 -15.59 13.85
CA PHE A 288 -0.92 -15.49 15.28
C PHE A 288 -0.72 -16.80 16.06
N LEU A 289 -0.44 -17.87 15.39
CA LEU A 289 -0.21 -19.16 16.05
C LEU A 289 1.10 -19.22 16.83
N ILE A 290 1.99 -18.26 16.57
CA ILE A 290 3.24 -18.11 17.36
C ILE A 290 2.95 -17.35 18.66
N GLN A 291 1.96 -16.45 18.67
CA GLN A 291 1.49 -15.78 19.87
C GLN A 291 0.40 -16.61 20.53
N THR A 292 0.44 -16.74 21.82
CA THR A 292 -0.65 -17.39 22.55
C THR A 292 -1.89 -16.51 22.47
N LEU A 293 -3.07 -17.12 22.54
CA LEU A 293 -4.32 -16.36 22.75
C LEU A 293 -4.19 -15.40 23.93
N ARG A 294 -3.47 -15.82 24.97
CA ARG A 294 -3.20 -15.03 26.16
C ARG A 294 -2.37 -13.78 25.83
N ASP A 295 -1.31 -13.89 25.01
CA ASP A 295 -0.52 -12.71 24.57
C ASP A 295 -1.34 -11.72 23.74
N MET A 296 -2.28 -12.23 22.94
CA MET A 296 -3.20 -11.39 22.17
C MET A 296 -4.15 -10.61 23.08
N VAL A 297 -4.50 -11.16 24.22
CA VAL A 297 -5.48 -10.60 25.18
C VAL A 297 -4.82 -9.76 26.25
N GLU A 298 -3.68 -10.19 26.81
CA GLU A 298 -2.95 -9.42 27.82
C GLU A 298 -2.45 -8.09 27.30
N ARG A 299 -2.23 -7.98 25.97
CA ARG A 299 -1.89 -6.73 25.31
C ARG A 299 -3.11 -5.89 24.85
N ASP A 300 -4.30 -6.25 25.31
CA ASP A 300 -5.56 -5.61 24.89
C ASP A 300 -5.83 -5.62 23.35
N HIS A 301 -5.35 -6.65 22.67
CA HIS A 301 -5.27 -6.69 21.21
C HIS A 301 -5.87 -7.95 20.58
N ILE A 302 -6.97 -8.49 21.12
CA ILE A 302 -7.64 -9.65 20.50
C ILE A 302 -7.97 -9.39 19.02
N PHE A 303 -8.24 -8.12 18.69
CA PHE A 303 -8.41 -7.65 17.33
C PHE A 303 -7.32 -6.61 16.99
N HIS A 304 -6.08 -7.08 16.80
CA HIS A 304 -4.94 -6.22 16.50
C HIS A 304 -5.14 -5.38 15.24
N GLY A 305 -4.87 -4.08 15.32
CA GLY A 305 -4.98 -3.13 14.20
C GLY A 305 -4.95 -1.67 14.67
N HIS A 306 -5.21 -0.75 13.75
CA HIS A 306 -5.25 0.67 14.07
C HIS A 306 -6.51 1.01 14.86
N ALA A 307 -6.35 1.67 16.01
CA ALA A 307 -7.46 2.32 16.70
C ALA A 307 -7.92 3.52 15.86
N LEU A 308 -9.20 3.58 15.54
CA LEU A 308 -9.83 4.62 14.74
C LEU A 308 -10.71 5.52 15.62
N PRO A 309 -11.09 6.72 15.15
CA PRO A 309 -12.07 7.55 15.84
C PRO A 309 -13.39 6.79 16.10
N ASN A 310 -14.14 7.27 17.08
CA ASN A 310 -15.48 6.75 17.42
C ASN A 310 -15.51 5.27 17.82
N ARG A 311 -14.52 4.86 18.65
CA ARG A 311 -14.47 3.50 19.22
C ARG A 311 -14.40 2.42 18.15
N LYS A 312 -13.74 2.71 17.02
CA LYS A 312 -13.55 1.76 15.92
C LYS A 312 -12.12 1.25 15.85
N ARG A 313 -11.92 0.18 15.09
CA ARG A 313 -10.62 -0.43 14.84
C ARG A 313 -10.56 -1.04 13.44
N SER A 314 -9.49 -0.77 12.69
CA SER A 314 -9.18 -1.49 11.46
C SER A 314 -8.42 -2.78 11.81
N TRP A 315 -9.09 -3.92 11.74
CA TRP A 315 -8.51 -5.21 12.15
C TRP A 315 -7.54 -5.76 11.11
N ASN A 316 -6.26 -5.88 11.48
CA ASN A 316 -5.15 -6.27 10.58
C ASN A 316 -4.70 -7.74 10.75
N ALA A 317 -5.50 -8.60 11.35
CA ALA A 317 -5.09 -9.95 11.72
C ALA A 317 -5.71 -11.06 10.85
N THR A 318 -6.34 -10.71 9.73
CA THR A 318 -7.10 -11.63 8.89
C THR A 318 -6.33 -12.14 7.67
N ASN A 319 -5.00 -12.20 7.74
CA ASN A 319 -4.17 -12.70 6.65
C ASN A 319 -4.46 -14.18 6.36
N PHE A 320 -4.75 -14.49 5.10
CA PHE A 320 -4.95 -15.86 4.64
C PHE A 320 -3.78 -16.28 3.75
N THR A 321 -2.72 -16.74 4.40
CA THR A 321 -1.43 -17.04 3.77
C THR A 321 -1.56 -18.13 2.71
N GLY A 322 -0.96 -17.90 1.54
CA GLY A 322 -0.95 -18.80 0.39
C GLY A 322 -2.23 -18.81 -0.45
N ALA A 323 -3.38 -18.38 0.11
CA ALA A 323 -4.66 -18.42 -0.59
C ALA A 323 -4.76 -17.46 -1.79
N GLY A 324 -3.94 -16.41 -1.81
CA GLY A 324 -3.90 -15.40 -2.88
C GLY A 324 -3.05 -15.79 -4.09
N LYS A 325 -2.28 -16.87 -4.05
CA LYS A 325 -1.26 -17.22 -5.06
C LYS A 325 -1.73 -17.10 -6.51
N SER A 326 -2.91 -17.59 -6.83
CA SER A 326 -3.46 -17.55 -8.19
C SER A 326 -4.26 -16.28 -8.52
N TYR A 327 -4.33 -15.32 -7.61
CA TYR A 327 -5.09 -14.07 -7.80
C TYR A 327 -4.52 -13.19 -8.93
N PRO A 328 -3.19 -12.93 -9.01
CA PRO A 328 -2.65 -12.05 -10.03
C PRO A 328 -2.97 -12.47 -11.46
N ALA A 329 -2.88 -13.77 -11.75
CA ALA A 329 -3.15 -14.34 -13.07
C ALA A 329 -4.62 -14.75 -13.26
N GLY A 330 -5.44 -14.68 -12.21
CA GLY A 330 -6.84 -15.10 -12.24
C GLY A 330 -7.73 -14.18 -13.08
N ASP A 331 -8.71 -14.77 -13.76
CA ASP A 331 -9.82 -14.03 -14.34
C ASP A 331 -10.78 -13.49 -13.26
N ALA A 332 -11.77 -12.74 -13.66
CA ALA A 332 -12.73 -12.12 -12.74
C ALA A 332 -13.46 -13.16 -11.85
N THR A 333 -13.76 -14.34 -12.38
CA THR A 333 -14.43 -15.43 -11.64
C THR A 333 -13.51 -16.00 -10.58
N ARG A 334 -12.25 -16.30 -10.94
CA ARG A 334 -11.24 -16.80 -10.00
C ARG A 334 -10.94 -15.80 -8.91
N ARG A 335 -10.79 -14.53 -9.25
CA ARG A 335 -10.55 -13.45 -8.27
C ARG A 335 -11.71 -13.26 -7.31
N ARG A 336 -12.96 -13.32 -7.78
CA ARG A 336 -14.15 -13.29 -6.90
C ARG A 336 -14.17 -14.47 -5.93
N ALA A 337 -13.86 -15.66 -6.40
CA ALA A 337 -13.79 -16.86 -5.54
C ALA A 337 -12.71 -16.73 -4.46
N ILE A 338 -11.52 -16.19 -4.82
CA ILE A 338 -10.44 -15.94 -3.86
C ILE A 338 -10.84 -14.86 -2.85
N ALA A 339 -11.47 -13.77 -3.30
CA ALA A 339 -11.94 -12.70 -2.42
C ALA A 339 -13.01 -13.23 -1.43
N ALA A 340 -13.96 -14.04 -1.91
CA ALA A 340 -14.95 -14.70 -1.06
C ALA A 340 -14.29 -15.60 -0.01
N ALA A 341 -13.29 -16.39 -0.39
CA ALA A 341 -12.55 -17.24 0.56
C ALA A 341 -11.82 -16.42 1.64
N HIS A 342 -11.24 -15.27 1.28
CA HIS A 342 -10.61 -14.35 2.25
C HIS A 342 -11.65 -13.70 3.18
N ARG A 343 -12.82 -13.31 2.64
CA ARG A 343 -13.93 -12.80 3.43
C ARG A 343 -14.39 -13.84 4.45
N ASP A 344 -14.66 -15.05 4.01
CA ASP A 344 -15.10 -16.14 4.87
C ASP A 344 -14.06 -16.50 5.92
N HIS A 345 -12.77 -16.45 5.54
CA HIS A 345 -11.67 -16.65 6.48
C HIS A 345 -11.68 -15.59 7.60
N ALA A 346 -11.82 -14.32 7.26
CA ALA A 346 -11.85 -13.24 8.24
C ALA A 346 -13.06 -13.33 9.17
N LEU A 347 -14.25 -13.59 8.62
CA LEU A 347 -15.49 -13.76 9.39
C LEU A 347 -15.45 -15.05 10.23
N GLY A 348 -14.89 -16.14 9.69
CA GLY A 348 -14.73 -17.40 10.41
C GLY A 348 -13.80 -17.28 11.62
N LEU A 349 -12.71 -16.52 11.48
CA LEU A 349 -11.82 -16.21 12.60
C LEU A 349 -12.55 -15.40 13.69
N MET A 350 -13.31 -14.38 13.29
CA MET A 350 -14.10 -13.59 14.24
C MET A 350 -15.15 -14.46 14.94
N TRP A 351 -15.86 -15.29 14.17
CA TRP A 351 -16.83 -16.25 14.72
C TRP A 351 -16.21 -17.19 15.74
N PHE A 352 -15.05 -17.79 15.41
CA PHE A 352 -14.33 -18.70 16.30
C PHE A 352 -13.97 -18.02 17.62
N LEU A 353 -13.37 -16.84 17.59
CA LEU A 353 -12.99 -16.08 18.78
C LEU A 353 -14.20 -15.74 19.66
N GLN A 354 -15.37 -15.52 19.07
CA GLN A 354 -16.59 -15.09 19.77
C GLN A 354 -17.46 -16.23 20.26
N ASN A 355 -17.40 -17.42 19.63
CA ASN A 355 -18.42 -18.45 19.84
C ASN A 355 -17.88 -19.84 20.12
N ASP A 356 -16.60 -20.14 19.86
CA ASP A 356 -16.06 -21.50 20.07
C ASP A 356 -16.27 -21.98 21.51
N PRO A 357 -16.78 -23.21 21.74
CA PRO A 357 -17.05 -23.72 23.08
C PRO A 357 -15.80 -23.89 23.94
N GLU A 358 -14.63 -24.16 23.34
CA GLU A 358 -13.37 -24.33 24.03
C GLU A 358 -12.60 -23.02 24.26
N MET A 359 -13.13 -21.89 23.73
CA MET A 359 -12.53 -20.59 23.97
C MET A 359 -12.64 -20.22 25.46
N PRO A 360 -11.54 -19.83 26.13
CA PRO A 360 -11.61 -19.34 27.51
C PRO A 360 -12.67 -18.26 27.70
N ALA A 361 -13.47 -18.36 28.76
CA ALA A 361 -14.67 -17.55 28.94
C ALA A 361 -14.38 -16.04 28.98
N ASP A 362 -13.28 -15.63 29.62
CA ASP A 362 -12.85 -14.24 29.67
C ASP A 362 -12.45 -13.70 28.29
N LEU A 363 -11.79 -14.53 27.46
CA LEU A 363 -11.40 -14.18 26.11
C LEU A 363 -12.59 -14.10 25.16
N LYS A 364 -13.52 -15.05 25.30
CA LYS A 364 -14.78 -15.03 24.55
C LYS A 364 -15.58 -13.77 24.86
N THR A 365 -15.67 -13.39 26.13
CA THR A 365 -16.34 -12.15 26.54
C THR A 365 -15.71 -10.93 25.88
N LYS A 366 -14.38 -10.77 26.00
CA LYS A 366 -13.64 -9.69 25.35
C LYS A 366 -13.81 -9.68 23.83
N ALA A 367 -13.81 -10.85 23.18
CA ALA A 367 -14.05 -10.93 21.74
C ALA A 367 -15.47 -10.49 21.35
N ARG A 368 -16.47 -10.77 22.20
CA ARG A 368 -17.87 -10.36 21.97
C ARG A 368 -18.11 -8.88 22.27
N ASP A 369 -17.19 -8.20 22.93
CA ASP A 369 -17.25 -6.73 23.06
C ASP A 369 -17.02 -6.02 21.73
N TRP A 370 -16.46 -6.70 20.74
CA TRP A 370 -16.20 -6.18 19.39
C TRP A 370 -17.12 -6.83 18.35
N GLY A 371 -17.49 -6.07 17.30
CA GLY A 371 -18.21 -6.56 16.14
C GLY A 371 -18.04 -5.63 14.94
N LEU A 372 -18.61 -5.98 13.81
CA LEU A 372 -18.58 -5.14 12.61
C LEU A 372 -19.28 -3.80 12.90
N ALA A 373 -18.71 -2.69 12.46
CA ALA A 373 -19.29 -1.37 12.59
C ALA A 373 -20.46 -1.20 11.58
N ARG A 374 -21.69 -1.00 12.08
CA ARG A 374 -22.91 -0.91 11.24
C ARG A 374 -22.91 0.27 10.29
N ASP A 375 -22.23 1.34 10.66
CA ASP A 375 -22.12 2.59 9.89
C ASP A 375 -20.97 2.58 8.86
N GLU A 376 -20.21 1.47 8.77
CA GLU A 376 -19.16 1.32 7.79
C GLU A 376 -19.53 0.23 6.78
N PHE A 377 -19.29 0.51 5.48
CA PHE A 377 -19.60 -0.43 4.39
C PHE A 377 -21.03 -1.02 4.48
N ALA A 378 -22.00 -0.15 4.80
CA ALA A 378 -23.37 -0.56 5.08
C ALA A 378 -24.06 -1.23 3.88
N ASP A 379 -23.67 -0.88 2.67
CA ASP A 379 -24.11 -1.43 1.40
C ASP A 379 -23.42 -2.75 1.01
N ASN A 380 -22.43 -3.20 1.79
CA ASN A 380 -21.70 -4.46 1.58
C ASN A 380 -21.62 -5.30 2.88
N GLU A 381 -22.73 -5.40 3.62
CA GLU A 381 -22.79 -6.18 4.85
C GLU A 381 -21.72 -5.79 5.90
N ASN A 382 -21.34 -4.53 5.96
CA ASN A 382 -20.30 -3.97 6.82
C ASN A 382 -18.90 -4.59 6.59
N ILE A 383 -18.63 -5.04 5.37
CA ILE A 383 -17.36 -5.63 4.94
C ILE A 383 -16.72 -4.70 3.90
N PRO A 384 -15.42 -4.44 3.96
CA PRO A 384 -14.76 -3.61 2.96
C PRO A 384 -15.01 -4.09 1.52
N HIS A 385 -15.22 -3.16 0.59
CA HIS A 385 -15.43 -3.47 -0.82
C HIS A 385 -14.16 -4.04 -1.49
N GLN A 386 -12.99 -3.60 -1.01
CA GLN A 386 -11.69 -3.96 -1.58
C GLN A 386 -10.98 -5.01 -0.72
N LEU A 387 -10.64 -6.15 -1.31
CA LEU A 387 -9.65 -7.07 -0.76
C LEU A 387 -8.29 -6.33 -0.70
N TYR A 388 -7.59 -6.40 0.42
CA TYR A 388 -6.27 -5.81 0.53
C TYR A 388 -5.24 -6.66 -0.23
N VAL A 389 -5.11 -6.34 -1.52
CA VAL A 389 -4.13 -6.91 -2.44
C VAL A 389 -2.78 -6.25 -2.17
N ARG A 390 -1.90 -6.93 -1.42
CA ARG A 390 -0.58 -6.36 -1.07
C ARG A 390 0.42 -6.43 -2.20
N GLU A 391 0.31 -7.41 -3.04
CA GLU A 391 1.21 -7.65 -4.16
C GLU A 391 0.48 -8.44 -5.24
N ALA A 392 0.66 -8.05 -6.51
CA ALA A 392 0.16 -8.78 -7.65
C ALA A 392 1.23 -8.79 -8.74
N ARG A 393 0.91 -8.33 -9.96
CA ARG A 393 1.93 -8.09 -10.98
C ARG A 393 2.75 -6.88 -10.59
N ARG A 394 4.06 -6.92 -10.83
CA ARG A 394 4.98 -5.78 -10.70
C ARG A 394 5.63 -5.53 -12.05
N LEU A 395 5.65 -4.29 -12.49
CA LEU A 395 6.23 -3.87 -13.76
C LEU A 395 7.69 -4.33 -13.88
N VAL A 396 8.11 -4.79 -15.05
CA VAL A 396 9.52 -4.79 -15.45
C VAL A 396 9.79 -3.46 -16.14
N GLY A 397 10.13 -2.45 -15.34
CA GLY A 397 10.33 -1.07 -15.80
C GLY A 397 11.71 -0.83 -16.38
N ARG A 398 11.97 0.41 -16.77
CA ARG A 398 13.29 0.87 -17.22
C ARG A 398 14.33 0.81 -16.09
N GLN A 399 13.88 0.88 -14.84
CA GLN A 399 14.65 0.66 -13.62
C GLN A 399 13.83 -0.20 -12.66
N VAL A 400 14.51 -0.85 -11.71
CA VAL A 400 13.87 -1.71 -10.71
C VAL A 400 14.28 -1.21 -9.33
N PHE A 401 13.31 -0.96 -8.46
CA PHE A 401 13.55 -0.65 -7.05
C PHE A 401 13.78 -1.95 -6.27
N THR A 402 14.87 -2.03 -5.54
CA THR A 402 15.33 -3.21 -4.80
C THR A 402 15.40 -2.94 -3.29
N GLU A 403 15.71 -3.96 -2.46
CA GLU A 403 15.96 -3.72 -1.04
C GLU A 403 17.16 -2.79 -0.81
N HIS A 404 18.14 -2.79 -1.72
CA HIS A 404 19.33 -1.94 -1.60
C HIS A 404 18.98 -0.44 -1.65
N ASP A 405 17.91 -0.08 -2.35
CA ASP A 405 17.45 1.30 -2.47
C ASP A 405 16.78 1.85 -1.19
N ALA A 406 16.48 0.96 -0.25
CA ALA A 406 15.91 1.29 1.05
C ALA A 406 16.82 0.91 2.23
N LEU A 407 18.08 0.59 1.99
CA LEU A 407 19.07 0.25 3.00
C LEU A 407 20.26 1.24 2.94
N LEU A 408 21.07 1.23 4.01
CA LEU A 408 22.26 2.06 4.08
C LEU A 408 23.22 1.71 2.94
N ALA A 409 23.54 2.69 2.11
CA ALA A 409 24.51 2.53 1.01
C ALA A 409 25.95 2.46 1.53
N PRO A 410 26.84 1.69 0.90
CA PRO A 410 28.24 1.64 1.27
C PRO A 410 28.90 3.03 1.22
N GLY A 411 29.52 3.45 2.32
CA GLY A 411 30.21 4.74 2.42
C GLY A 411 29.30 5.96 2.58
N LEU A 412 27.98 5.76 2.68
CA LEU A 412 26.99 6.83 2.92
C LEU A 412 26.27 6.60 4.26
N GLU A 413 25.77 7.67 4.84
CA GLU A 413 24.87 7.63 6.02
C GLU A 413 23.39 7.61 5.63
N ARG A 414 23.07 7.24 4.39
CA ARG A 414 21.73 7.22 3.80
C ARG A 414 21.57 6.09 2.79
N ALA A 415 20.36 5.88 2.31
CA ALA A 415 20.09 5.05 1.14
C ALA A 415 20.77 5.62 -0.12
N PRO A 416 20.95 4.82 -1.18
CA PRO A 416 21.55 5.27 -2.43
C PRO A 416 20.89 6.53 -2.99
N VAL A 417 21.68 7.36 -3.66
CA VAL A 417 21.21 8.56 -4.35
C VAL A 417 20.89 8.22 -5.80
N HIS A 418 19.66 8.51 -6.21
CA HIS A 418 19.21 8.36 -7.59
C HIS A 418 19.06 9.73 -8.25
N ALA A 419 19.87 9.98 -9.29
CA ALA A 419 19.90 11.26 -9.98
C ALA A 419 18.56 11.63 -10.66
N ASP A 420 17.71 10.64 -10.91
CA ASP A 420 16.40 10.74 -11.56
C ASP A 420 15.24 10.47 -10.59
N SER A 421 15.47 10.61 -9.28
CA SER A 421 14.43 10.43 -8.26
C SER A 421 13.23 11.35 -8.49
N VAL A 422 12.03 10.79 -8.35
CA VAL A 422 10.74 11.50 -8.46
C VAL A 422 9.86 11.34 -7.22
N GLY A 423 10.37 10.70 -6.18
CA GLY A 423 9.68 10.50 -4.92
C GLY A 423 10.54 9.77 -3.91
N ILE A 424 9.99 9.54 -2.73
CA ILE A 424 10.67 8.84 -1.64
C ILE A 424 9.82 7.71 -1.09
N THR A 425 10.48 6.67 -0.57
CA THR A 425 9.90 5.75 0.41
C THR A 425 10.47 6.05 1.79
N GLU A 426 9.73 5.73 2.85
CA GLU A 426 10.23 5.91 4.22
C GLU A 426 9.70 4.83 5.17
N PHE A 427 8.79 4.00 4.71
CA PHE A 427 8.32 2.85 5.47
C PHE A 427 9.36 1.74 5.46
N SER A 428 9.36 0.91 6.51
CA SER A 428 10.27 -0.24 6.57
C SER A 428 9.98 -1.25 5.46
N LEU A 429 11.02 -1.94 5.01
CA LEU A 429 10.85 -3.13 4.20
C LEU A 429 10.01 -4.14 4.98
N ASP A 430 8.81 -4.42 4.48
CA ASP A 430 7.81 -5.26 5.12
C ASP A 430 7.20 -6.24 4.12
N SER A 431 7.40 -7.53 4.34
CA SER A 431 6.75 -8.60 3.61
C SER A 431 5.95 -9.48 4.55
N LEU A 432 4.69 -9.73 4.21
CA LEU A 432 3.87 -10.72 4.89
C LEU A 432 4.21 -12.13 4.36
N ALA A 433 3.92 -13.14 5.18
CA ALA A 433 4.15 -14.54 4.82
C ALA A 433 3.60 -14.87 3.43
N CYS A 434 4.42 -15.50 2.60
CA CYS A 434 4.05 -15.95 1.25
C CYS A 434 3.50 -17.37 1.25
N THR A 435 4.10 -18.25 2.07
CA THR A 435 3.60 -19.60 2.34
C THR A 435 3.49 -19.85 3.84
N THR A 436 2.86 -20.96 4.19
CA THR A 436 2.72 -21.40 5.59
C THR A 436 3.90 -22.22 6.08
N ASP A 437 4.89 -22.49 5.22
CA ASP A 437 6.07 -23.25 5.55
C ASP A 437 6.92 -22.56 6.62
N ARG A 438 7.56 -23.35 7.47
CA ARG A 438 8.44 -22.90 8.56
C ARG A 438 9.61 -23.85 8.71
N LEU A 439 10.72 -23.35 9.26
CA LEU A 439 11.80 -24.22 9.73
C LEU A 439 11.52 -24.69 11.17
N PRO A 440 11.94 -25.91 11.52
CA PRO A 440 11.94 -26.36 12.91
C PRO A 440 12.73 -25.38 13.81
N GLY A 441 12.32 -25.26 15.08
CA GLY A 441 13.00 -24.38 16.04
C GLY A 441 12.55 -22.91 15.99
N GLY A 442 11.34 -22.61 15.46
CA GLY A 442 10.67 -21.34 15.72
C GLY A 442 10.93 -20.24 14.68
N SER A 443 11.12 -20.57 13.39
CA SER A 443 11.16 -19.54 12.34
C SER A 443 9.80 -18.85 12.14
N LEU A 444 9.83 -17.64 11.59
CA LEU A 444 8.67 -17.04 10.95
C LEU A 444 8.24 -17.87 9.73
N CYS A 445 7.02 -17.68 9.26
CA CYS A 445 6.58 -18.29 8.01
C CYS A 445 7.43 -17.79 6.84
N ASP A 446 7.58 -18.64 5.82
CA ASP A 446 8.34 -18.33 4.62
C ASP A 446 7.90 -17.01 3.97
N GLY A 447 8.86 -16.16 3.67
CA GLY A 447 8.67 -14.83 3.09
C GLY A 447 8.26 -13.73 4.08
N GLN A 448 8.05 -14.04 5.36
CA GLN A 448 7.73 -13.03 6.36
C GLN A 448 9.00 -12.29 6.81
N LEU A 449 9.07 -11.01 6.47
CA LEU A 449 10.18 -10.12 6.80
C LEU A 449 9.66 -8.79 7.35
N PHE A 450 10.44 -8.21 8.27
CA PHE A 450 10.23 -6.84 8.74
C PHE A 450 11.56 -6.23 9.14
N GLN A 451 11.89 -5.02 8.65
CA GLN A 451 13.22 -4.45 8.72
C GLN A 451 13.19 -3.01 9.26
N MET A 452 12.51 -2.79 10.41
CA MET A 452 12.26 -1.45 10.93
C MET A 452 13.55 -0.67 11.22
N GLU A 453 14.52 -1.28 11.92
CA GLU A 453 15.70 -0.55 12.39
C GLU A 453 16.74 -0.30 11.28
N VAL A 454 16.69 -1.09 10.20
CA VAL A 454 17.71 -1.01 9.13
C VAL A 454 17.21 -0.33 7.87
N SER A 455 15.91 -0.20 7.68
CA SER A 455 15.35 0.52 6.54
C SER A 455 15.67 2.01 6.61
N ARG A 456 15.90 2.61 5.46
CA ARG A 456 16.18 4.04 5.28
C ARG A 456 15.21 4.62 4.26
N PRO A 457 14.86 5.90 4.37
CA PRO A 457 14.14 6.58 3.30
C PRO A 457 14.92 6.47 1.99
N GLY A 458 14.29 5.81 1.02
CA GLY A 458 14.86 5.56 -0.30
C GLY A 458 14.34 6.54 -1.34
N GLN A 459 15.18 6.93 -2.27
CA GLN A 459 14.77 7.68 -3.45
C GLN A 459 14.20 6.73 -4.51
N VAL A 460 13.08 7.12 -5.13
CA VAL A 460 12.41 6.31 -6.15
C VAL A 460 12.69 6.89 -7.54
N PRO A 461 13.46 6.18 -8.39
CA PRO A 461 13.80 6.68 -9.71
C PRO A 461 12.61 6.68 -10.67
N PHE A 462 12.58 7.62 -11.63
CA PHE A 462 11.45 7.77 -12.57
C PHE A 462 11.23 6.52 -13.43
N GLY A 463 12.30 5.82 -13.77
CA GLY A 463 12.24 4.62 -14.61
C GLY A 463 11.44 3.47 -14.02
N VAL A 464 11.15 3.46 -12.71
CA VAL A 464 10.28 2.42 -12.10
C VAL A 464 8.81 2.56 -12.50
N LEU A 465 8.39 3.73 -13.01
CA LEU A 465 7.04 4.01 -13.49
C LEU A 465 6.88 3.74 -15.00
N LEU A 466 7.99 3.52 -15.72
CA LEU A 466 8.04 3.53 -17.19
C LEU A 466 8.24 2.12 -17.76
N PRO A 467 7.25 1.58 -18.49
CA PRO A 467 7.45 0.38 -19.29
C PRO A 467 8.53 0.60 -20.37
N PRO A 468 9.45 -0.35 -20.60
CA PRO A 468 10.38 -0.25 -21.74
C PRO A 468 9.68 -0.28 -23.10
N GLU A 469 8.54 -0.94 -23.20
CA GLU A 469 7.83 -1.21 -24.45
C GLU A 469 6.94 -0.05 -24.92
N LEU A 470 6.48 0.81 -23.99
CA LEU A 470 5.50 1.86 -24.26
C LEU A 470 5.99 3.23 -23.81
N ASP A 471 5.63 4.26 -24.56
CA ASP A 471 6.09 5.63 -24.29
C ASP A 471 5.01 6.53 -23.68
N ASN A 472 3.72 6.15 -23.78
CA ASN A 472 2.61 6.94 -23.24
C ASN A 472 1.82 6.22 -22.14
N LEU A 473 2.36 5.15 -21.54
CA LEU A 473 1.83 4.47 -20.36
C LEU A 473 2.76 4.69 -19.16
N LEU A 474 2.20 5.11 -18.03
CA LEU A 474 2.85 5.11 -16.73
C LEU A 474 2.14 4.14 -15.79
N VAL A 475 2.89 3.51 -14.88
CA VAL A 475 2.38 2.52 -13.93
C VAL A 475 2.65 3.02 -12.52
N VAL A 476 1.61 3.25 -11.72
CA VAL A 476 1.76 3.95 -10.42
C VAL A 476 1.41 3.10 -9.19
N THR A 477 0.75 1.96 -9.39
CA THR A 477 0.33 1.07 -8.27
C THR A 477 0.99 -0.30 -8.31
N THR A 478 1.54 -0.67 -9.45
CA THR A 478 2.25 -1.94 -9.69
C THR A 478 3.64 -1.63 -10.28
N VAL A 479 4.32 -0.65 -9.67
CA VAL A 479 5.61 -0.12 -10.12
C VAL A 479 6.68 -1.21 -10.18
N SER A 480 7.77 -0.91 -10.90
CA SER A 480 8.89 -1.83 -11.04
C SER A 480 9.71 -1.91 -9.75
N ALA A 481 9.54 -3.02 -9.04
CA ALA A 481 10.30 -3.34 -7.84
C ALA A 481 10.50 -4.84 -7.72
N THR A 482 11.54 -5.28 -7.02
CA THR A 482 11.67 -6.66 -6.56
C THR A 482 10.63 -6.95 -5.47
N HIS A 483 10.40 -8.23 -5.15
CA HIS A 483 9.50 -8.61 -4.04
C HIS A 483 9.91 -7.94 -2.72
N VAL A 484 11.21 -7.89 -2.42
CA VAL A 484 11.70 -7.27 -1.18
C VAL A 484 11.59 -5.76 -1.22
N GLY A 485 12.05 -5.12 -2.31
CA GLY A 485 11.93 -3.68 -2.50
C GLY A 485 10.47 -3.22 -2.50
N TRP A 486 9.55 -4.05 -3.00
CA TRP A 486 8.10 -3.82 -2.96
C TRP A 486 7.59 -3.62 -1.53
N GLY A 487 8.22 -4.23 -0.54
CA GLY A 487 7.84 -4.12 0.88
C GLY A 487 7.71 -2.68 1.37
N THR A 488 8.50 -1.74 0.89
CA THR A 488 8.40 -0.31 1.24
C THR A 488 7.67 0.52 0.19
N VAL A 489 7.90 0.26 -1.11
CA VAL A 489 7.29 1.06 -2.20
C VAL A 489 5.78 0.95 -2.23
N ARG A 490 5.22 -0.23 -1.91
CA ARG A 490 3.77 -0.52 -1.95
C ARG A 490 2.92 0.30 -0.96
N GLN A 491 3.53 1.00 -0.04
CA GLN A 491 2.77 1.77 0.95
C GLN A 491 1.94 2.87 0.27
N THR A 492 0.67 2.97 0.67
CA THR A 492 -0.28 3.87 0.01
C THR A 492 0.21 5.32 -0.09
N PRO A 493 0.83 5.92 0.96
CA PRO A 493 1.37 7.29 0.85
C PRO A 493 2.47 7.42 -0.20
N THR A 494 3.33 6.40 -0.34
CA THR A 494 4.37 6.38 -1.38
C THR A 494 3.77 6.30 -2.77
N LEU A 495 2.80 5.39 -2.98
CA LEU A 495 2.14 5.26 -4.28
C LEU A 495 1.30 6.51 -4.64
N MET A 496 0.66 7.17 -3.66
CA MET A 496 -0.02 8.47 -3.86
C MET A 496 0.96 9.55 -4.32
N HIS A 497 2.13 9.62 -3.70
CA HIS A 497 3.20 10.53 -4.09
C HIS A 497 3.69 10.25 -5.52
N LEU A 498 4.01 8.99 -5.85
CA LEU A 498 4.46 8.61 -7.19
C LEU A 498 3.41 8.85 -8.26
N ALA A 499 2.13 8.68 -7.93
CA ALA A 499 1.02 8.95 -8.83
C ALA A 499 0.88 10.46 -9.15
N GLU A 500 1.08 11.33 -8.15
CA GLU A 500 1.13 12.78 -8.37
C GLU A 500 2.34 13.17 -9.24
N SER A 501 3.51 12.55 -9.03
CA SER A 501 4.70 12.74 -9.89
C SER A 501 4.46 12.27 -11.32
N ALA A 502 3.80 11.12 -11.52
CA ALA A 502 3.42 10.61 -12.83
C ALA A 502 2.45 11.57 -13.57
N ALA A 503 1.49 12.13 -12.85
CA ALA A 503 0.57 13.12 -13.42
C ALA A 503 1.32 14.38 -13.89
N TRP A 504 2.28 14.87 -13.11
CA TRP A 504 3.16 15.97 -13.55
C TRP A 504 3.95 15.62 -14.82
N ALA A 505 4.44 14.37 -14.92
CA ALA A 505 5.10 13.93 -16.15
C ALA A 505 4.16 13.97 -17.36
N VAL A 506 2.92 13.51 -17.19
CA VAL A 506 1.87 13.58 -18.25
C VAL A 506 1.57 15.03 -18.63
N VAL A 507 1.38 15.90 -17.64
CA VAL A 507 1.09 17.34 -17.86
C VAL A 507 2.21 18.03 -18.64
N LEU A 508 3.44 17.86 -18.22
CA LEU A 508 4.59 18.48 -18.89
C LEU A 508 4.79 17.91 -20.30
N ALA A 509 4.64 16.60 -20.48
CA ALA A 509 4.72 15.96 -21.79
C ALA A 509 3.61 16.45 -22.74
N ALA A 510 2.38 16.64 -22.22
CA ALA A 510 1.29 17.19 -23.01
C ALA A 510 1.56 18.63 -23.47
N ARG A 511 2.14 19.47 -22.60
CA ARG A 511 2.56 20.85 -22.94
C ARG A 511 3.64 20.89 -24.01
N ASP A 512 4.55 19.89 -24.01
CA ASP A 512 5.64 19.79 -24.99
C ASP A 512 5.25 19.01 -26.25
N ASN A 513 4.03 18.45 -26.27
CA ASN A 513 3.54 17.57 -27.34
C ASN A 513 4.45 16.35 -27.60
N ILE A 514 4.95 15.74 -26.52
CA ILE A 514 5.75 14.51 -26.55
C ILE A 514 5.07 13.41 -25.71
N ALA A 515 5.55 12.17 -25.83
CA ALA A 515 5.12 11.10 -24.94
C ALA A 515 5.81 11.24 -23.55
N PRO A 516 5.11 10.91 -22.44
CA PRO A 516 5.64 11.05 -21.07
C PRO A 516 6.98 10.37 -20.84
N ALA A 517 7.24 9.23 -21.46
CA ALA A 517 8.50 8.50 -21.34
C ALA A 517 9.69 9.17 -22.03
N ASN A 518 9.47 10.20 -22.82
CA ASN A 518 10.46 11.02 -23.50
C ASN A 518 10.69 12.38 -22.81
N LEU A 519 10.01 12.62 -21.70
CA LEU A 519 10.18 13.83 -20.90
C LEU A 519 11.57 13.83 -20.23
N SER A 520 12.25 14.99 -20.24
CA SER A 520 13.45 15.19 -19.43
C SER A 520 13.12 15.04 -17.96
N VAL A 521 13.78 14.11 -17.28
CA VAL A 521 13.59 13.90 -15.85
C VAL A 521 13.99 15.13 -15.03
N GLU A 522 14.99 15.87 -15.46
CA GLU A 522 15.41 17.11 -14.80
C GLU A 522 14.33 18.19 -14.87
N ARG A 523 13.63 18.29 -16.00
CA ARG A 523 12.49 19.17 -16.13
C ARG A 523 11.35 18.75 -15.21
N LEU A 524 11.07 17.46 -15.13
CA LEU A 524 10.11 16.91 -14.17
C LEU A 524 10.52 17.24 -12.74
N GLN A 525 11.76 16.93 -12.34
CA GLN A 525 12.26 17.18 -10.99
C GLN A 525 12.15 18.65 -10.58
N ARG A 526 12.53 19.59 -11.46
CA ARG A 526 12.36 21.02 -11.19
C ARG A 526 10.91 21.35 -10.88
N ARG A 527 9.98 20.86 -11.70
CA ARG A 527 8.56 21.09 -11.46
C ARG A 527 8.08 20.47 -10.15
N LEU A 528 8.50 19.24 -9.85
CA LEU A 528 8.12 18.57 -8.60
C LEU A 528 8.55 19.37 -7.37
N VAL A 529 9.80 19.84 -7.32
CA VAL A 529 10.31 20.58 -6.15
C VAL A 529 9.68 21.98 -6.05
N GLU A 530 9.41 22.66 -7.18
CA GLU A 530 8.70 23.94 -7.23
C GLU A 530 7.27 23.81 -6.69
N CYS A 531 6.63 22.66 -6.87
CA CYS A 531 5.30 22.37 -6.34
C CYS A 531 5.31 21.82 -4.91
N GLY A 532 6.46 21.77 -4.25
CA GLY A 532 6.58 21.29 -2.88
C GLY A 532 6.57 19.77 -2.74
N MET A 533 6.94 19.03 -3.79
CA MET A 533 7.10 17.57 -3.71
C MET A 533 8.50 17.19 -3.24
N MET A 534 8.58 16.22 -2.35
CA MET A 534 9.85 15.70 -1.81
C MET A 534 10.40 14.61 -2.73
N ILE A 535 11.57 14.83 -3.33
CA ILE A 535 12.25 13.87 -4.20
C ILE A 535 13.57 13.35 -3.63
N THR A 536 13.99 13.89 -2.49
CA THR A 536 15.07 13.36 -1.65
C THR A 536 14.72 13.59 -0.18
N PHE A 537 15.19 12.74 0.70
CA PHE A 537 14.89 12.84 2.14
C PHE A 537 15.98 13.60 2.87
N PHE A 538 15.53 14.61 3.63
CA PHE A 538 16.32 15.29 4.65
C PHE A 538 15.47 15.38 5.93
N ASN A 539 16.09 15.30 7.09
CA ASN A 539 15.40 15.34 8.38
C ASN A 539 15.63 16.66 9.16
N ASP A 540 16.30 17.63 8.55
CA ASP A 540 16.61 18.94 9.14
C ASP A 540 15.68 20.05 8.67
N PHE A 541 14.80 19.80 7.70
CA PHE A 541 13.73 20.71 7.29
C PHE A 541 12.52 19.96 6.70
N ASP A 542 11.39 20.63 6.63
CA ASP A 542 10.14 20.16 5.98
C ASP A 542 9.98 20.87 4.63
N MET A 543 9.39 20.19 3.63
CA MET A 543 9.07 20.81 2.33
C MET A 543 8.11 22.01 2.45
N ALA A 544 7.33 22.10 3.53
CA ALA A 544 6.51 23.25 3.84
C ALA A 544 7.28 24.44 4.45
N THR A 545 8.59 24.31 4.67
CA THR A 545 9.44 25.41 5.13
C THR A 545 9.41 26.55 4.10
N PRO A 546 9.07 27.80 4.51
CA PRO A 546 8.82 28.89 3.55
C PRO A 546 10.10 29.50 2.94
N GLU A 547 11.21 28.79 3.01
CA GLU A 547 12.52 29.25 2.56
C GLU A 547 12.73 28.97 1.06
N PRO A 548 13.18 29.96 0.28
CA PRO A 548 13.32 29.83 -1.18
C PRO A 548 14.40 28.83 -1.62
N TRP A 549 15.30 28.41 -0.72
CA TRP A 549 16.33 27.43 -1.01
C TRP A 549 15.83 25.98 -0.98
N VAL A 550 14.69 25.68 -0.35
CA VAL A 550 14.16 24.30 -0.19
C VAL A 550 14.05 23.54 -1.52
N PRO A 551 13.47 24.09 -2.60
CA PRO A 551 13.42 23.43 -3.89
C PRO A 551 14.82 23.09 -4.46
N ALA A 552 15.78 24.00 -4.31
CA ALA A 552 17.14 23.80 -4.78
C ALA A 552 17.85 22.67 -4.01
N VAL A 553 17.70 22.61 -2.69
CA VAL A 553 18.27 21.55 -1.85
C VAL A 553 17.68 20.19 -2.23
N GLN A 554 16.38 20.11 -2.44
CA GLN A 554 15.72 18.89 -2.91
C GLN A 554 16.25 18.45 -4.27
N TYR A 555 16.38 19.36 -5.24
CA TYR A 555 16.89 19.06 -6.56
C TYR A 555 18.36 18.61 -6.53
N PHE A 556 19.24 19.38 -5.89
CA PHE A 556 20.67 19.05 -5.81
C PHE A 556 20.95 17.84 -4.92
N GLY A 557 20.08 17.54 -3.97
CA GLY A 557 20.12 16.31 -3.18
C GLY A 557 20.01 15.05 -4.04
N THR A 558 19.25 15.09 -5.13
CA THR A 558 19.19 13.96 -6.09
C THR A 558 20.46 13.86 -6.95
N LYS A 559 21.29 14.90 -7.01
CA LYS A 559 22.56 14.91 -7.77
C LYS A 559 23.78 14.58 -6.90
N GLY A 560 23.55 14.14 -5.64
CA GLY A 560 24.64 13.83 -4.71
C GLY A 560 25.32 15.06 -4.11
N GLY A 561 24.69 16.23 -4.19
CA GLY A 561 25.21 17.47 -3.59
C GLY A 561 25.29 17.44 -2.06
N PHE A 562 24.61 16.48 -1.43
CA PHE A 562 24.55 16.31 0.03
C PHE A 562 24.71 14.83 0.38
N THR A 563 25.51 14.53 1.41
CA THR A 563 25.99 13.17 1.69
C THR A 563 25.29 12.47 2.85
N GLY A 564 24.46 13.16 3.66
CA GLY A 564 23.85 12.56 4.84
C GLY A 564 22.60 13.28 5.31
N TYR A 565 22.08 12.82 6.44
CA TYR A 565 20.99 13.46 7.17
C TYR A 565 21.55 14.16 8.40
N ASP A 566 20.95 15.28 8.84
CA ASP A 566 21.29 15.87 10.13
C ASP A 566 20.80 14.94 11.26
N ALA A 567 21.72 14.50 12.08
CA ALA A 567 21.42 13.66 13.24
C ALA A 567 20.81 14.45 14.41
N ARG A 568 20.86 15.80 14.37
CA ARG A 568 20.32 16.66 15.41
C ARG A 568 18.84 16.91 15.19
N PRO A 569 18.06 16.93 16.26
CA PRO A 569 16.65 17.31 16.18
C PRO A 569 16.49 18.75 15.71
N THR A 570 15.83 18.96 14.60
CA THR A 570 15.72 20.28 13.98
C THR A 570 14.29 20.76 13.77
N GLY A 571 13.27 20.01 14.19
CA GLY A 571 11.89 20.46 14.08
C GLY A 571 10.88 19.35 13.75
N ARG A 572 9.96 19.61 12.84
CA ARG A 572 8.77 18.77 12.62
C ARG A 572 9.08 17.31 12.29
N ILE A 573 10.08 17.06 11.47
CA ILE A 573 10.46 15.68 11.09
C ILE A 573 10.98 14.94 12.32
N ASP A 574 11.92 15.57 13.02
CA ASP A 574 12.52 14.99 14.22
C ASP A 574 11.52 14.81 15.35
N ASP A 575 10.59 15.73 15.53
CA ASP A 575 9.53 15.59 16.52
C ASP A 575 8.61 14.41 16.22
N CYS A 576 8.32 14.19 14.96
CA CYS A 576 7.57 13.02 14.54
C CYS A 576 8.32 11.72 14.85
N LEU A 577 9.57 11.64 14.42
CA LEU A 577 10.41 10.46 14.59
C LEU A 577 10.67 10.18 16.07
N ARG A 578 10.96 11.21 16.88
CA ARG A 578 11.16 11.07 18.33
C ARG A 578 9.92 10.63 19.08
N ARG A 579 8.75 11.18 18.75
CA ARG A 579 7.48 10.73 19.38
C ARG A 579 7.21 9.26 19.09
N TYR A 580 7.55 8.82 17.91
CA TYR A 580 7.43 7.42 17.55
C TYR A 580 8.44 6.55 18.30
N GLN A 581 9.68 7.01 18.45
CA GLN A 581 10.73 6.34 19.24
C GLN A 581 10.41 6.32 20.73
N ALA A 582 9.94 7.44 21.28
CA ALA A 582 9.63 7.57 22.72
C ALA A 582 8.36 6.80 23.15
N GLY A 583 7.56 6.38 22.21
CA GLY A 583 6.32 5.63 22.47
C GLY A 583 6.41 4.17 22.09
N ALA A 584 7.59 3.68 21.76
CA ALA A 584 7.94 2.27 21.62
C ALA A 584 8.66 1.81 22.89
#